data_55328b5a4f0a0f254994f25e097b00e1
#
_entry.id   55328b5a4f0a0f254994f25e097b00e1
#
_cell.length_a   1.000
_cell.length_b   1.000
_cell.length_c   1.000
_cell.angle_alpha   90.00
_cell.angle_beta   90.00
_cell.angle_gamma   90.00
#
_symmetry.space_group_name_H-M   'P 1'
#
loop_
_entity.id
_entity.type
_entity.pdbx_description
1 polymer ?
#
loop_
_entity_poly.entity_id
_entity_poly.type
_entity_poly.pdbx_seq_one_letter_code
_entity_poly.pdbx_strand_id
1 'polypeptide(L)'
;PNAQFRAFTGTPLLGAKRLTNAWFGDYVSEYNFAESIKDNATVPLYYVKRVPEVELQNDFLDSDFAEILEEENLTDAEQRRLENHYAKELEVIKRDDRLDAIAQHIVYHFPRRGFRGKGMVISVDKFTAVKMYDKVSYYWKEEIKKLNAQITKTKDAAEKLRLKDLVDYMRKVEMAVVISEDADEEAKFAAEGLSIKPHRDRMNKVD
;
A
#
# COMPACT_ATOMS: atom_id res chain seq x y z
N PRO A 1 28.75 37.27 5.64
CA PRO A 1 27.63 37.37 4.71
C PRO A 1 26.33 37.24 5.50
N ASN A 2 25.48 38.29 5.41
CA ASN A 2 24.21 38.36 6.13
C ASN A 2 23.08 37.68 5.30
N ALA A 3 23.22 36.39 5.03
CA ALA A 3 22.17 35.65 4.34
C ALA A 3 21.16 35.10 5.35
N GLN A 4 19.86 35.32 5.10
CA GLN A 4 18.80 34.73 5.86
C GLN A 4 18.28 33.49 5.10
N PHE A 5 18.19 32.36 5.79
CA PHE A 5 17.70 31.11 5.23
C PHE A 5 16.32 30.84 5.82
N ARG A 6 15.36 30.43 4.97
CA ARG A 6 14.01 30.03 5.37
C ARG A 6 13.67 28.74 4.66
N ALA A 7 13.07 27.80 5.39
CA ALA A 7 12.62 26.52 4.85
C ALA A 7 11.10 26.40 5.03
N PHE A 8 10.44 25.89 4.00
CA PHE A 8 9.02 25.50 4.02
C PHE A 8 8.94 24.02 3.65
N THR A 9 8.41 23.18 4.52
CA THR A 9 8.34 21.74 4.29
C THR A 9 7.12 21.15 4.98
N GLY A 10 6.46 20.19 4.33
CA GLY A 10 5.43 19.34 4.94
C GLY A 10 6.00 18.11 5.64
N THR A 11 7.32 17.86 5.51
CA THR A 11 8.02 16.68 6.04
C THR A 11 9.33 17.08 6.70
N PRO A 12 9.29 17.78 7.85
CA PRO A 12 10.52 18.15 8.57
C PRO A 12 11.27 16.87 9.01
N LEU A 13 12.60 16.93 8.98
CA LEU A 13 13.45 15.86 9.48
C LEU A 13 13.47 15.93 11.01
N LEU A 14 12.99 14.87 11.65
CA LEU A 14 12.85 14.74 13.10
C LEU A 14 13.84 13.72 13.71
N GLY A 15 14.71 13.13 12.89
CA GLY A 15 15.68 12.14 13.34
C GLY A 15 16.80 12.73 14.18
N ALA A 16 17.38 11.93 15.08
CA ALA A 16 18.40 12.36 16.07
C ALA A 16 19.62 13.08 15.47
N LYS A 17 19.95 12.83 14.19
CA LYS A 17 21.16 13.31 13.52
C LYS A 17 20.93 14.30 12.38
N ARG A 18 19.68 14.52 11.96
CA ARG A 18 19.33 15.44 10.86
C ARG A 18 18.03 16.18 11.20
N LEU A 19 18.14 17.13 12.10
CA LEU A 19 17.00 17.96 12.49
C LEU A 19 16.92 19.18 11.56
N THR A 20 15.74 19.40 10.96
CA THR A 20 15.49 20.59 10.14
C THR A 20 15.74 21.87 10.95
N ASN A 21 15.35 21.90 12.21
CA ASN A 21 15.56 23.04 13.10
C ASN A 21 17.05 23.30 13.44
N ALA A 22 17.92 22.31 13.39
CA ALA A 22 19.36 22.49 13.58
C ALA A 22 20.00 23.33 12.45
N TRP A 23 19.41 23.28 11.25
CA TRP A 23 19.91 24.03 10.09
C TRP A 23 19.23 25.39 9.90
N PHE A 24 17.94 25.49 10.23
CA PHE A 24 17.11 26.67 9.93
C PHE A 24 16.63 27.42 11.17
N GLY A 25 16.96 26.94 12.38
CA GLY A 25 16.44 27.48 13.64
C GLY A 25 15.07 26.94 14.00
N ASP A 26 14.49 27.48 15.06
CA ASP A 26 13.18 27.07 15.58
C ASP A 26 12.06 27.32 14.56
N TYR A 27 11.01 26.51 14.65
CA TYR A 27 9.84 26.66 13.79
C TYR A 27 9.15 27.99 14.06
N VAL A 28 9.00 28.79 13.01
CA VAL A 28 8.28 30.09 13.08
C VAL A 28 6.76 29.85 13.11
N SER A 29 6.30 28.83 12.39
CA SER A 29 4.91 28.42 12.34
C SER A 29 4.86 26.93 12.03
N GLU A 30 3.92 26.25 12.68
CA GLU A 30 3.62 24.84 12.46
C GLU A 30 2.10 24.71 12.28
N TYR A 31 1.71 23.93 11.28
CA TYR A 31 0.31 23.53 11.08
C TYR A 31 0.32 22.01 10.89
N ASN A 32 0.17 21.31 11.99
CA ASN A 32 0.28 19.86 12.02
C ASN A 32 -1.06 19.17 11.74
N PHE A 33 -1.00 17.84 11.66
CA PHE A 33 -2.16 17.02 11.34
C PHE A 33 -3.32 17.15 12.36
N ALA A 34 -2.99 17.32 13.65
CA ALA A 34 -4.00 17.48 14.69
C ALA A 34 -4.77 18.81 14.55
N GLU A 35 -4.04 19.88 14.22
CA GLU A 35 -4.65 21.19 13.95
C GLU A 35 -5.51 21.17 12.69
N SER A 36 -5.02 20.53 11.64
CA SER A 36 -5.76 20.34 10.39
C SER A 36 -7.08 19.59 10.58
N ILE A 37 -7.12 18.55 11.44
CA ILE A 37 -8.36 17.85 11.80
C ILE A 37 -9.28 18.75 12.61
N LYS A 38 -8.75 19.49 13.59
CA LYS A 38 -9.51 20.41 14.44
C LYS A 38 -10.20 21.50 13.61
N ASP A 39 -9.50 21.99 12.59
CA ASP A 39 -9.99 23.01 11.66
C ASP A 39 -10.90 22.45 10.56
N ASN A 40 -11.16 21.14 10.55
CA ASN A 40 -11.90 20.43 9.50
C ASN A 40 -11.28 20.56 8.10
N ALA A 41 -9.99 20.87 8.00
CA ALA A 41 -9.26 20.92 6.74
C ALA A 41 -8.89 19.52 6.23
N THR A 42 -8.71 18.56 7.14
CA THR A 42 -8.53 17.14 6.82
C THR A 42 -9.45 16.26 7.66
N VAL A 43 -9.67 15.03 7.21
CA VAL A 43 -10.48 14.03 7.92
C VAL A 43 -9.64 13.24 8.91
N PRO A 44 -10.22 12.73 10.01
CA PRO A 44 -9.53 11.84 10.94
C PRO A 44 -9.05 10.56 10.24
N LEU A 45 -7.88 10.06 10.63
CA LEU A 45 -7.37 8.77 10.18
C LEU A 45 -7.78 7.68 11.17
N TYR A 46 -8.34 6.60 10.64
CA TYR A 46 -8.61 5.39 11.39
C TYR A 46 -7.63 4.32 10.94
N TYR A 47 -6.71 3.96 11.82
CA TYR A 47 -5.70 2.94 11.55
C TYR A 47 -6.15 1.59 12.09
N VAL A 48 -6.20 0.59 11.21
CA VAL A 48 -6.48 -0.82 11.57
C VAL A 48 -5.29 -1.67 11.15
N LYS A 49 -4.50 -2.11 12.12
CA LYS A 49 -3.41 -3.06 11.88
C LYS A 49 -4.00 -4.46 11.70
N ARG A 50 -3.69 -5.10 10.58
CA ARG A 50 -3.99 -6.51 10.33
C ARG A 50 -2.68 -7.21 10.04
N VAL A 51 -2.31 -8.11 10.91
CA VAL A 51 -1.12 -8.96 10.73
C VAL A 51 -1.59 -10.19 9.98
N PRO A 52 -1.09 -10.48 8.75
CA PRO A 52 -1.30 -11.79 8.14
C PRO A 52 -0.68 -12.85 9.04
N GLU A 53 -1.35 -14.00 9.19
CA GLU A 53 -0.86 -15.16 9.95
C GLU A 53 0.34 -15.86 9.28
N VAL A 54 1.27 -15.10 8.73
CA VAL A 54 2.55 -15.63 8.30
C VAL A 54 3.51 -15.33 9.43
N GLU A 55 3.71 -16.29 10.32
CA GLU A 55 4.70 -16.22 11.38
C GLU A 55 6.09 -16.00 10.77
N LEU A 56 6.57 -14.77 10.85
CA LEU A 56 8.00 -14.54 10.95
C LEU A 56 8.42 -15.04 12.33
N GLN A 57 9.14 -16.14 12.39
CA GLN A 57 9.62 -16.74 13.63
C GLN A 57 10.73 -15.91 14.31
N ASN A 58 10.65 -14.60 14.26
CA ASN A 58 11.60 -13.73 14.94
C ASN A 58 10.87 -12.59 15.66
N ASP A 59 10.59 -12.79 16.94
CA ASP A 59 9.96 -11.80 17.83
C ASP A 59 10.86 -10.58 18.11
N PHE A 60 12.14 -10.62 17.70
CA PHE A 60 13.13 -9.56 17.93
C PHE A 60 13.45 -8.74 16.69
N LEU A 61 12.77 -8.96 15.57
CA LEU A 61 13.08 -8.36 14.29
C LEU A 61 13.05 -6.82 14.33
N ASP A 62 12.02 -6.25 14.97
CA ASP A 62 11.84 -4.80 15.06
C ASP A 62 12.89 -4.13 15.95
N SER A 63 13.38 -4.82 17.00
CA SER A 63 14.41 -4.30 17.90
C SER A 63 15.82 -4.39 17.28
N ASP A 64 16.13 -5.49 16.62
CA ASP A 64 17.40 -5.68 15.92
C ASP A 64 17.55 -4.68 14.75
N PHE A 65 16.43 -4.35 14.12
CA PHE A 65 16.38 -3.33 13.07
C PHE A 65 16.62 -1.91 13.57
N ALA A 66 16.00 -1.55 14.69
CA ALA A 66 16.17 -0.23 15.29
C ALA A 66 17.61 -0.02 15.73
N GLU A 67 18.25 -1.04 16.32
CA GLU A 67 19.63 -1.00 16.78
C GLU A 67 20.62 -0.82 15.61
N ILE A 68 20.42 -1.53 14.49
CA ILE A 68 21.29 -1.42 13.30
C ILE A 68 21.10 -0.06 12.58
N LEU A 69 19.88 0.48 12.57
CA LEU A 69 19.62 1.80 11.94
C LEU A 69 20.13 3.00 12.74
N GLU A 70 20.38 2.81 14.05
CA GLU A 70 20.95 3.86 14.92
C GLU A 70 22.48 3.99 14.81
N GLU A 71 23.18 3.01 14.26
CA GLU A 71 24.64 3.06 14.08
C GLU A 71 25.04 3.81 12.81
N GLU A 72 25.78 4.93 12.97
CA GLU A 72 26.20 5.81 11.87
C GLU A 72 27.27 5.22 10.94
N ASN A 73 27.98 4.18 11.37
CA ASN A 73 29.10 3.57 10.65
C ASN A 73 28.96 2.04 10.66
N LEU A 74 28.06 1.55 9.81
CA LEU A 74 27.97 0.12 9.55
C LEU A 74 29.26 -0.38 8.92
N THR A 75 29.84 -1.41 9.49
CA THR A 75 30.94 -2.15 8.85
C THR A 75 30.39 -2.90 7.63
N ASP A 76 31.23 -3.22 6.64
CA ASP A 76 30.85 -3.99 5.46
C ASP A 76 30.14 -5.32 5.81
N ALA A 77 30.47 -5.90 6.94
CA ALA A 77 29.85 -7.14 7.43
C ALA A 77 28.42 -6.92 7.97
N GLU A 78 28.16 -5.80 8.64
CA GLU A 78 26.85 -5.40 9.16
C GLU A 78 25.94 -4.97 8.04
N GLN A 79 26.47 -4.22 7.05
CA GLN A 79 25.73 -3.85 5.86
C GLN A 79 25.27 -5.08 5.06
N ARG A 80 26.14 -6.08 4.87
CA ARG A 80 25.77 -7.35 4.21
C ARG A 80 24.74 -8.16 4.99
N ARG A 81 24.79 -8.16 6.33
CA ARG A 81 23.78 -8.79 7.16
C ARG A 81 22.42 -8.12 7.00
N LEU A 82 22.39 -6.78 6.98
CA LEU A 82 21.20 -5.98 6.77
C LEU A 82 20.61 -6.26 5.38
N GLU A 83 21.40 -6.22 4.32
CA GLU A 83 20.98 -6.52 2.95
C GLU A 83 20.39 -7.94 2.82
N ASN A 84 21.05 -8.94 3.41
CA ASN A 84 20.55 -10.31 3.41
C ASN A 84 19.25 -10.48 4.20
N HIS A 85 19.10 -9.74 5.27
CA HIS A 85 17.89 -9.77 6.09
C HIS A 85 16.71 -9.15 5.35
N TYR A 86 16.90 -7.96 4.76
CA TYR A 86 15.91 -7.32 3.89
C TYR A 86 15.51 -8.19 2.70
N ALA A 87 16.46 -8.87 2.08
CA ALA A 87 16.16 -9.77 0.97
C ALA A 87 15.21 -10.90 1.40
N LYS A 88 15.46 -11.51 2.58
CA LYS A 88 14.58 -12.56 3.12
C LYS A 88 13.19 -12.04 3.48
N GLU A 89 13.10 -10.87 4.10
CA GLU A 89 11.81 -10.25 4.40
C GLU A 89 11.02 -9.95 3.14
N LEU A 90 11.66 -9.40 2.11
CA LEU A 90 11.03 -9.12 0.84
C LEU A 90 10.52 -10.41 0.17
N GLU A 91 11.27 -11.51 0.25
CA GLU A 91 10.81 -12.80 -0.25
C GLU A 91 9.54 -13.26 0.46
N VAL A 92 9.48 -13.15 1.80
CA VAL A 92 8.28 -13.50 2.58
C VAL A 92 7.11 -12.57 2.23
N ILE A 93 7.35 -11.26 2.13
CA ILE A 93 6.32 -10.28 1.79
C ILE A 93 5.73 -10.55 0.40
N LYS A 94 6.56 -10.98 -0.56
CA LYS A 94 6.18 -11.24 -1.95
C LYS A 94 5.67 -12.66 -2.21
N ARG A 95 5.62 -13.52 -1.20
CA ARG A 95 5.12 -14.90 -1.37
C ARG A 95 3.73 -14.91 -1.99
N ASP A 96 3.53 -15.79 -2.92
CA ASP A 96 2.33 -15.87 -3.75
C ASP A 96 1.10 -16.21 -2.93
N ASP A 97 1.21 -17.16 -1.99
CA ASP A 97 0.16 -17.55 -1.05
C ASP A 97 -0.28 -16.37 -0.15
N ARG A 98 0.69 -15.58 0.33
CA ARG A 98 0.41 -14.38 1.13
C ARG A 98 -0.32 -13.31 0.30
N LEU A 99 0.14 -13.05 -0.92
CA LEU A 99 -0.50 -12.10 -1.82
C LEU A 99 -1.92 -12.55 -2.19
N ASP A 100 -2.16 -13.86 -2.37
CA ASP A 100 -3.49 -14.43 -2.58
C ASP A 100 -4.42 -14.21 -1.39
N ALA A 101 -3.94 -14.47 -0.17
CA ALA A 101 -4.72 -14.23 1.04
C ALA A 101 -5.10 -12.75 1.20
N ILE A 102 -4.16 -11.83 0.93
CA ILE A 102 -4.41 -10.39 0.96
C ILE A 102 -5.42 -10.00 -0.11
N ALA A 103 -5.27 -10.49 -1.34
CA ALA A 103 -6.18 -10.19 -2.45
C ALA A 103 -7.62 -10.66 -2.15
N GLN A 104 -7.78 -11.88 -1.64
CA GLN A 104 -9.09 -12.41 -1.22
C GLN A 104 -9.71 -11.55 -0.11
N HIS A 105 -8.89 -11.14 0.87
CA HIS A 105 -9.35 -10.28 1.94
C HIS A 105 -9.81 -8.90 1.42
N ILE A 106 -9.06 -8.27 0.52
CA ILE A 106 -9.43 -7.00 -0.12
C ILE A 106 -10.77 -7.15 -0.84
N VAL A 107 -10.91 -8.19 -1.65
CA VAL A 107 -12.13 -8.47 -2.45
C VAL A 107 -13.35 -8.68 -1.57
N TYR A 108 -13.19 -9.37 -0.43
CA TYR A 108 -14.29 -9.56 0.51
C TYR A 108 -14.62 -8.28 1.26
N HIS A 109 -13.61 -7.61 1.81
CA HIS A 109 -13.79 -6.49 2.73
C HIS A 109 -14.18 -5.19 2.03
N PHE A 110 -13.50 -4.82 0.93
CA PHE A 110 -13.67 -3.51 0.30
C PHE A 110 -15.13 -3.18 -0.08
N PRO A 111 -15.88 -4.07 -0.75
CA PRO A 111 -17.25 -3.75 -1.13
C PRO A 111 -18.25 -3.82 0.04
N ARG A 112 -17.85 -4.39 1.19
CA ARG A 112 -18.71 -4.57 2.39
C ARG A 112 -18.42 -3.61 3.53
N ARG A 113 -17.51 -2.64 3.34
CA ARG A 113 -17.05 -1.74 4.41
C ARG A 113 -18.05 -0.66 4.85
N GLY A 114 -19.29 -0.69 4.37
CA GLY A 114 -20.36 0.21 4.80
C GLY A 114 -20.41 1.57 4.11
N PHE A 115 -19.39 1.96 3.36
CA PHE A 115 -19.39 3.17 2.53
C PHE A 115 -18.77 2.91 1.16
N ARG A 116 -19.25 3.66 0.17
CA ARG A 116 -18.77 3.57 -1.22
C ARG A 116 -17.79 4.71 -1.47
N GLY A 117 -16.54 4.40 -1.69
CA GLY A 117 -15.48 5.38 -1.91
C GLY A 117 -14.27 4.75 -2.57
N LYS A 118 -13.24 5.54 -2.79
CA LYS A 118 -11.99 5.09 -3.39
C LYS A 118 -11.18 4.25 -2.41
N GLY A 119 -10.35 3.35 -2.93
CA GLY A 119 -9.34 2.61 -2.20
C GLY A 119 -8.00 2.69 -2.92
N MET A 120 -6.92 2.65 -2.16
CA MET A 120 -5.56 2.56 -2.69
C MET A 120 -4.84 1.39 -2.03
N VAL A 121 -4.24 0.54 -2.85
CA VAL A 121 -3.38 -0.56 -2.41
C VAL A 121 -1.95 -0.16 -2.70
N ILE A 122 -1.14 -0.06 -1.66
CA ILE A 122 0.29 0.25 -1.78
C ILE A 122 1.05 -1.05 -1.64
N SER A 123 1.85 -1.37 -2.65
CA SER A 123 2.69 -2.57 -2.70
C SER A 123 4.14 -2.22 -2.45
N VAL A 124 4.93 -3.22 -2.04
CA VAL A 124 6.34 -3.06 -1.70
C VAL A 124 7.20 -2.64 -2.90
N ASP A 125 6.81 -3.07 -4.10
CA ASP A 125 7.44 -2.67 -5.36
C ASP A 125 6.46 -2.70 -6.54
N LYS A 126 6.94 -2.28 -7.71
CA LYS A 126 6.16 -2.18 -8.96
C LYS A 126 5.68 -3.54 -9.46
N PHE A 127 6.50 -4.59 -9.35
CA PHE A 127 6.14 -5.94 -9.78
C PHE A 127 5.02 -6.50 -8.91
N THR A 128 5.15 -6.34 -7.60
CA THR A 128 4.12 -6.73 -6.63
C THR A 128 2.82 -5.94 -6.83
N ALA A 129 2.90 -4.67 -7.25
CA ALA A 129 1.70 -3.89 -7.57
C ALA A 129 0.91 -4.49 -8.74
N VAL A 130 1.59 -4.91 -9.81
CA VAL A 130 0.96 -5.59 -10.95
C VAL A 130 0.45 -6.98 -10.56
N LYS A 131 1.24 -7.78 -9.83
CA LYS A 131 0.79 -9.08 -9.29
C LYS A 131 -0.48 -8.93 -8.45
N MET A 132 -0.53 -7.94 -7.56
CA MET A 132 -1.71 -7.67 -6.73
C MET A 132 -2.92 -7.25 -7.56
N TYR A 133 -2.74 -6.43 -8.59
CA TYR A 133 -3.82 -6.07 -9.51
C TYR A 133 -4.42 -7.32 -10.18
N ASP A 134 -3.57 -8.22 -10.69
CA ASP A 134 -4.01 -9.45 -11.36
C ASP A 134 -4.77 -10.36 -10.39
N LYS A 135 -4.23 -10.59 -9.19
CA LYS A 135 -4.86 -11.40 -8.15
C LYS A 135 -6.20 -10.82 -7.69
N VAL A 136 -6.23 -9.52 -7.37
CA VAL A 136 -7.48 -8.85 -6.97
C VAL A 136 -8.51 -8.89 -8.09
N SER A 137 -8.10 -8.67 -9.34
CA SER A 137 -8.99 -8.74 -10.51
C SER A 137 -9.54 -10.14 -10.74
N TYR A 138 -8.74 -11.17 -10.52
CA TYR A 138 -9.17 -12.57 -10.58
C TYR A 138 -10.21 -12.87 -9.50
N TYR A 139 -9.89 -12.64 -8.23
CA TYR A 139 -10.81 -12.92 -7.12
C TYR A 139 -12.06 -12.05 -7.15
N TRP A 140 -11.98 -10.83 -7.69
CA TRP A 140 -13.13 -9.96 -7.88
C TRP A 140 -14.17 -10.56 -8.81
N LYS A 141 -13.71 -11.13 -9.93
CA LYS A 141 -14.58 -11.84 -10.89
C LYS A 141 -15.19 -13.09 -10.26
N GLU A 142 -14.39 -13.85 -9.52
CA GLU A 142 -14.87 -15.06 -8.84
C GLU A 142 -15.91 -14.73 -7.74
N GLU A 143 -15.70 -13.66 -6.97
CA GLU A 143 -16.66 -13.22 -5.97
C GLU A 143 -17.99 -12.78 -6.60
N ILE A 144 -17.96 -12.06 -7.71
CA ILE A 144 -19.18 -11.70 -8.47
C ILE A 144 -19.92 -12.97 -8.94
N LYS A 145 -19.21 -14.00 -9.44
CA LYS A 145 -19.83 -15.28 -9.83
C LYS A 145 -20.49 -15.96 -8.63
N LYS A 146 -19.78 -16.01 -7.50
CA LYS A 146 -20.28 -16.60 -6.25
C LYS A 146 -21.52 -15.88 -5.74
N LEU A 147 -21.51 -14.55 -5.73
CA LEU A 147 -22.66 -13.75 -5.31
C LEU A 147 -23.86 -13.96 -6.24
N ASN A 148 -23.69 -14.04 -7.55
CA ASN A 148 -24.78 -14.34 -8.49
C ASN A 148 -25.38 -15.72 -8.26
N ALA A 149 -24.56 -16.73 -7.94
CA ALA A 149 -25.05 -18.06 -7.59
C ALA A 149 -25.84 -18.03 -6.26
N GLN A 150 -25.43 -17.22 -5.28
CA GLN A 150 -26.17 -17.01 -4.03
C GLN A 150 -27.53 -16.33 -4.28
N ILE A 151 -27.56 -15.28 -5.10
CA ILE A 151 -28.80 -14.58 -5.49
C ILE A 151 -29.84 -15.56 -6.06
N THR A 152 -29.41 -16.52 -6.87
CA THR A 152 -30.30 -17.52 -7.48
C THR A 152 -30.89 -18.47 -6.42
N LYS A 153 -30.11 -18.80 -5.38
CA LYS A 153 -30.52 -19.76 -4.32
C LYS A 153 -31.30 -19.10 -3.18
N THR A 154 -31.14 -17.79 -2.99
CA THR A 154 -31.73 -17.04 -1.87
C THR A 154 -33.23 -16.86 -2.10
N LYS A 155 -34.05 -17.28 -1.12
CA LYS A 155 -35.52 -17.14 -1.13
C LYS A 155 -35.96 -15.83 -0.47
N ASP A 156 -35.17 -15.30 0.46
CA ASP A 156 -35.46 -14.03 1.13
C ASP A 156 -35.30 -12.86 0.15
N ALA A 157 -36.36 -12.09 -0.03
CA ALA A 157 -36.40 -10.95 -0.96
C ALA A 157 -35.48 -9.80 -0.54
N ALA A 158 -35.37 -9.54 0.76
CA ALA A 158 -34.52 -8.46 1.29
C ALA A 158 -33.03 -8.80 1.09
N GLU A 159 -32.61 -10.01 1.44
CA GLU A 159 -31.25 -10.47 1.23
C GLU A 159 -30.89 -10.54 -0.27
N LYS A 160 -31.82 -10.98 -1.09
CA LYS A 160 -31.64 -11.00 -2.56
C LYS A 160 -31.42 -9.61 -3.13
N LEU A 161 -32.14 -8.61 -2.62
CA LEU A 161 -31.95 -7.21 -3.04
C LEU A 161 -30.57 -6.69 -2.61
N ARG A 162 -30.16 -6.98 -1.38
CA ARG A 162 -28.85 -6.60 -0.84
C ARG A 162 -27.70 -7.17 -1.65
N LEU A 163 -27.79 -8.48 -2.01
CA LEU A 163 -26.77 -9.14 -2.82
C LEU A 163 -26.70 -8.56 -4.24
N LYS A 164 -27.85 -8.21 -4.83
CA LYS A 164 -27.90 -7.57 -6.15
C LYS A 164 -27.23 -6.19 -6.12
N ASP A 165 -27.55 -5.35 -5.11
CA ASP A 165 -26.92 -4.04 -4.96
C ASP A 165 -25.39 -4.14 -4.78
N LEU A 166 -24.92 -5.14 -4.04
CA LEU A 166 -23.50 -5.42 -3.89
C LEU A 166 -22.83 -5.81 -5.22
N VAL A 167 -23.45 -6.70 -6.00
CA VAL A 167 -22.93 -7.10 -7.32
C VAL A 167 -22.91 -5.91 -8.28
N ASP A 168 -23.96 -5.09 -8.29
CA ASP A 168 -24.06 -3.91 -9.15
C ASP A 168 -23.01 -2.84 -8.79
N TYR A 169 -22.73 -2.69 -7.49
CA TYR A 169 -21.61 -1.87 -7.04
C TYR A 169 -20.27 -2.45 -7.52
N MET A 170 -20.03 -3.74 -7.30
CA MET A 170 -18.77 -4.38 -7.70
C MET A 170 -18.50 -4.29 -9.20
N ARG A 171 -19.55 -4.33 -10.03
CA ARG A 171 -19.41 -4.16 -11.49
C ARG A 171 -19.03 -2.76 -11.93
N LYS A 172 -19.35 -1.75 -11.13
CA LYS A 172 -19.02 -0.35 -11.39
C LYS A 172 -17.64 0.07 -10.91
N VAL A 173 -16.99 -0.76 -10.07
CA VAL A 173 -15.65 -0.47 -9.56
C VAL A 173 -14.64 -0.69 -10.66
N GLU A 174 -13.88 0.35 -10.94
CA GLU A 174 -12.73 0.31 -11.82
C GLU A 174 -11.44 0.19 -11.01
N MET A 175 -10.49 -0.59 -11.54
CA MET A 175 -9.17 -0.79 -10.93
C MET A 175 -8.08 -0.39 -11.90
N ALA A 176 -7.05 0.27 -11.41
CA ALA A 176 -5.89 0.65 -12.21
C ALA A 176 -4.60 0.47 -11.40
N VAL A 177 -3.52 0.17 -12.10
CA VAL A 177 -2.16 0.25 -11.57
C VAL A 177 -1.62 1.64 -11.88
N VAL A 178 -0.97 2.27 -10.90
CA VAL A 178 -0.29 3.56 -11.09
C VAL A 178 1.13 3.41 -10.53
N ILE A 179 2.11 3.40 -11.42
CA ILE A 179 3.53 3.27 -11.09
C ILE A 179 4.37 4.19 -11.97
N SER A 180 5.52 4.64 -11.46
CA SER A 180 6.47 5.42 -12.25
C SER A 180 7.07 4.58 -13.38
N GLU A 181 7.39 5.24 -14.51
CA GLU A 181 8.04 4.63 -15.65
C GLU A 181 9.51 4.35 -15.37
N ASP A 182 10.04 3.27 -15.94
CA ASP A 182 11.45 2.90 -15.89
C ASP A 182 11.95 2.57 -17.29
N ALA A 183 13.24 2.77 -17.52
CA ALA A 183 13.91 2.28 -18.73
C ALA A 183 13.80 0.75 -18.82
N ASP A 184 13.47 0.25 -20.02
CA ASP A 184 13.35 -1.20 -20.31
C ASP A 184 12.31 -1.93 -19.43
N GLU A 185 11.28 -1.21 -18.95
CA GLU A 185 10.28 -1.78 -18.04
C GLU A 185 9.57 -3.00 -18.64
N GLU A 186 9.22 -2.99 -19.93
CA GLU A 186 8.53 -4.13 -20.57
C GLU A 186 9.34 -5.42 -20.45
N ALA A 187 10.66 -5.35 -20.70
CA ALA A 187 11.54 -6.51 -20.57
C ALA A 187 11.67 -7.00 -19.12
N LYS A 188 11.77 -6.06 -18.17
CA LYS A 188 11.82 -6.37 -16.73
C LYS A 188 10.55 -7.04 -16.23
N PHE A 189 9.38 -6.53 -16.62
CA PHE A 189 8.10 -7.14 -16.26
C PHE A 189 7.90 -8.50 -16.93
N ALA A 190 8.31 -8.65 -18.19
CA ALA A 190 8.25 -9.92 -18.89
C ALA A 190 9.13 -11.01 -18.25
N ALA A 191 10.30 -10.64 -17.71
CA ALA A 191 11.17 -11.57 -16.96
C ALA A 191 10.49 -12.11 -15.68
N GLU A 192 9.60 -11.31 -15.08
CA GLU A 192 8.76 -11.71 -13.91
C GLU A 192 7.44 -12.39 -14.33
N GLY A 193 7.24 -12.68 -15.62
CA GLY A 193 5.99 -13.25 -16.13
C GLY A 193 4.80 -12.28 -16.11
N LEU A 194 5.05 -10.98 -16.07
CA LEU A 194 4.06 -9.94 -15.98
C LEU A 194 4.02 -9.08 -17.26
N SER A 195 2.90 -8.37 -17.48
CA SER A 195 2.77 -7.41 -18.57
C SER A 195 2.41 -6.03 -18.03
N ILE A 196 3.30 -5.06 -18.24
CA ILE A 196 3.05 -3.67 -17.85
C ILE A 196 2.29 -2.89 -18.93
N LYS A 197 2.37 -3.30 -20.19
CA LYS A 197 1.83 -2.57 -21.34
C LYS A 197 0.37 -2.18 -21.21
N PRO A 198 -0.58 -3.07 -20.84
CA PRO A 198 -1.99 -2.69 -20.68
C PRO A 198 -2.19 -1.60 -19.61
N HIS A 199 -1.38 -1.63 -18.56
CA HIS A 199 -1.43 -0.67 -17.46
C HIS A 199 -0.83 0.67 -17.90
N ARG A 200 0.29 0.65 -18.62
CA ARG A 200 0.93 1.85 -19.16
C ARG A 200 0.03 2.56 -20.16
N ASP A 201 -0.58 1.81 -21.07
CA ASP A 201 -1.54 2.34 -22.03
C ASP A 201 -2.73 3.01 -21.34
N ARG A 202 -3.19 2.46 -20.21
CA ARG A 202 -4.26 3.05 -19.41
C ARG A 202 -3.80 4.31 -18.68
N MET A 203 -2.63 4.31 -18.05
CA MET A 203 -2.07 5.49 -17.37
C MET A 203 -1.89 6.67 -18.31
N ASN A 204 -1.48 6.42 -19.57
CA ASN A 204 -1.26 7.46 -20.57
C ASN A 204 -2.53 7.97 -21.24
N LYS A 205 -3.67 7.28 -21.07
CA LYS A 205 -4.96 7.68 -21.67
C LYS A 205 -5.88 8.44 -20.73
N VAL A 206 -5.58 8.42 -19.44
CA VAL A 206 -6.37 9.12 -18.42
C VAL A 206 -5.66 10.44 -18.13
N ASP A 207 -6.15 11.51 -18.74
CA ASP A 207 -5.81 12.90 -18.41
C ASP A 207 -6.51 13.32 -17.10
#